data_84bc80bc918ea3cc8b12e7dea12500b0
#
_entry.id   84bc80bc918ea3cc8b12e7dea12500b0
#
_cell.length_a   1.000
_cell.length_b   1.000
_cell.length_c   1.000
_cell.angle_alpha   90.00
_cell.angle_beta   90.00
_cell.angle_gamma   90.00
#
_symmetry.space_group_name_H-M   'P 1'
#
loop_
_entity.id
_entity.type
_entity.pdbx_description
1 polymer ?
#
loop_
_entity_poly.entity_id
_entity_poly.type
_entity_poly.pdbx_seq_one_letter_code
_entity_poly.pdbx_strand_id
1 'polypeptide(L)'
;MNILFVLGTKAQYIKTIPMINHAIANNLNVTVVDLKQHPEKAKLLINKIKGDYVYKEYIKNQYDLGTYLNLISWFLKLLIKILFTRDKNFKNNYSVVHGDTLSTLVGALLIKKNKGRLVLLEAGLGFPGMFKHFPESFVRYYVAKFSDYLITNGDDQINQLDEWNVKGKVIEISRNTIYDSLDLVNLENDNSKNKVVISIHRTENINSKDN
;
A
#
# COMPACT_ATOMS: atom_id res chain seq x y z
N MET A 1 -20.52 -7.44 4.91
CA MET A 1 -19.11 -7.83 5.12
C MET A 1 -18.28 -6.55 5.28
N ASN A 2 -17.37 -6.52 6.24
CA ASN A 2 -16.51 -5.34 6.46
C ASN A 2 -15.14 -5.57 5.83
N ILE A 3 -14.63 -4.56 5.12
CA ILE A 3 -13.30 -4.55 4.55
C ILE A 3 -12.57 -3.27 4.99
N LEU A 4 -11.33 -3.40 5.43
CA LEU A 4 -10.50 -2.28 5.86
C LEU A 4 -9.35 -2.08 4.87
N PHE A 5 -9.08 -0.84 4.48
CA PHE A 5 -7.90 -0.47 3.70
C PHE A 5 -6.95 0.32 4.60
N VAL A 6 -5.75 -0.21 4.84
CA VAL A 6 -4.75 0.43 5.72
C VAL A 6 -3.67 1.03 4.85
N LEU A 7 -3.68 2.34 4.73
CA LEU A 7 -2.90 3.11 3.76
C LEU A 7 -2.09 4.19 4.48
N GLY A 8 -1.03 4.68 3.86
CA GLY A 8 -0.22 5.77 4.42
C GLY A 8 0.48 6.63 3.38
N THR A 9 0.67 6.13 2.14
CA THR A 9 1.39 6.85 1.09
C THR A 9 0.51 7.21 -0.10
N LYS A 10 0.90 8.26 -0.83
CA LYS A 10 0.23 8.67 -2.08
C LYS A 10 0.04 7.50 -3.06
N ALA A 11 1.09 6.70 -3.27
CA ALA A 11 1.06 5.59 -4.22
C ALA A 11 0.03 4.52 -3.83
N GLN A 12 -0.08 4.22 -2.52
CA GLN A 12 -1.07 3.28 -2.00
C GLN A 12 -2.50 3.79 -2.28
N TYR A 13 -2.78 5.06 -2.02
CA TYR A 13 -4.10 5.64 -2.34
C TYR A 13 -4.42 5.55 -3.84
N ILE A 14 -3.50 5.97 -4.71
CA ILE A 14 -3.73 5.92 -6.16
C ILE A 14 -4.12 4.51 -6.60
N LYS A 15 -3.38 3.50 -6.17
CA LYS A 15 -3.60 2.12 -6.61
C LYS A 15 -4.78 1.42 -5.94
N THR A 16 -5.26 1.89 -4.78
CA THR A 16 -6.35 1.23 -4.05
C THR A 16 -7.70 1.90 -4.16
N ILE A 17 -7.77 3.18 -4.52
CA ILE A 17 -9.06 3.89 -4.68
C ILE A 17 -10.03 3.19 -5.63
N PRO A 18 -9.63 2.66 -6.81
CA PRO A 18 -10.55 1.92 -7.67
C PRO A 18 -11.15 0.71 -6.96
N MET A 19 -10.34 -0.05 -6.21
CA MET A 19 -10.81 -1.19 -5.42
C MET A 19 -11.74 -0.75 -4.29
N ILE A 20 -11.45 0.35 -3.62
CA ILE A 20 -12.31 0.95 -2.59
C ILE A 20 -13.66 1.31 -3.18
N ASN A 21 -13.67 2.02 -4.31
CA ASN A 21 -14.91 2.42 -5.02
C ASN A 21 -15.70 1.19 -5.47
N HIS A 22 -15.03 0.16 -5.98
CA HIS A 22 -15.67 -1.09 -6.36
C HIS A 22 -16.29 -1.81 -5.15
N ALA A 23 -15.60 -1.86 -4.02
CA ALA A 23 -16.11 -2.46 -2.79
C ALA A 23 -17.37 -1.74 -2.29
N ILE A 24 -17.37 -0.39 -2.30
CA ILE A 24 -18.52 0.43 -1.92
C ILE A 24 -19.71 0.19 -2.87
N ALA A 25 -19.45 0.18 -4.18
CA ALA A 25 -20.47 -0.06 -5.20
C ALA A 25 -21.11 -1.46 -5.07
N ASN A 26 -20.40 -2.42 -4.49
CA ASN A 26 -20.91 -3.76 -4.18
C ASN A 26 -21.47 -3.88 -2.75
N ASN A 27 -21.84 -2.78 -2.12
CA ASN A 27 -22.48 -2.71 -0.81
C ASN A 27 -21.64 -3.34 0.34
N LEU A 28 -20.31 -3.30 0.23
CA LEU A 28 -19.44 -3.67 1.33
C LEU A 28 -19.25 -2.47 2.27
N ASN A 29 -19.25 -2.74 3.59
CA ASN A 29 -18.89 -1.72 4.57
C ASN A 29 -17.38 -1.46 4.53
N VAL A 30 -16.99 -0.31 4.02
CA VAL A 30 -15.59 0.06 3.83
C VAL A 30 -15.09 0.99 4.93
N THR A 31 -13.92 0.68 5.47
CA THR A 31 -13.17 1.58 6.37
C THR A 31 -11.79 1.83 5.78
N VAL A 32 -11.43 3.09 5.62
CA VAL A 32 -10.08 3.53 5.25
C VAL A 32 -9.35 3.99 6.51
N VAL A 33 -8.26 3.30 6.85
CA VAL A 33 -7.40 3.62 8.00
C VAL A 33 -6.14 4.28 7.47
N ASP A 34 -5.98 5.57 7.74
CA ASP A 34 -4.82 6.35 7.30
C ASP A 34 -3.73 6.37 8.37
N LEU A 35 -2.56 5.83 8.03
CA LEU A 35 -1.36 5.84 8.87
C LEU A 35 -0.58 7.15 8.79
N LYS A 36 -1.01 8.10 7.93
CA LYS A 36 -0.46 9.45 7.85
C LYS A 36 1.04 9.53 7.55
N GLN A 37 1.55 8.68 6.66
CA GLN A 37 2.93 8.81 6.17
C GLN A 37 3.05 9.99 5.17
N HIS A 38 2.07 10.17 4.27
CA HIS A 38 1.98 11.29 3.33
C HIS A 38 0.58 11.95 3.39
N PRO A 39 0.24 12.62 4.50
CA PRO A 39 -1.12 13.10 4.73
C PRO A 39 -1.56 14.22 3.78
N GLU A 40 -0.66 15.11 3.36
CA GLU A 40 -0.99 16.21 2.43
C GLU A 40 -1.38 15.65 1.06
N LYS A 41 -0.58 14.70 0.56
CA LYS A 41 -0.84 14.04 -0.73
C LYS A 41 -2.07 13.13 -0.69
N ALA A 42 -2.28 12.44 0.45
CA ALA A 42 -3.45 11.60 0.66
C ALA A 42 -4.75 12.43 0.65
N LYS A 43 -4.75 13.61 1.27
CA LYS A 43 -5.92 14.51 1.32
C LYS A 43 -6.45 14.86 -0.07
N LEU A 44 -5.58 15.04 -1.05
CA LEU A 44 -5.96 15.34 -2.44
C LEU A 44 -6.64 14.15 -3.13
N LEU A 45 -6.33 12.94 -2.71
CA LEU A 45 -6.81 11.70 -3.31
C LEU A 45 -8.08 11.16 -2.66
N ILE A 46 -8.28 11.38 -1.37
CA ILE A 46 -9.45 10.91 -0.60
C ILE A 46 -10.76 11.36 -1.26
N ASN A 47 -10.79 12.56 -1.84
CA ASN A 47 -11.96 13.09 -2.55
C ASN A 47 -12.32 12.30 -3.83
N LYS A 48 -11.46 11.39 -4.29
CA LYS A 48 -11.74 10.48 -5.41
C LYS A 48 -12.46 9.20 -4.98
N ILE A 49 -12.61 8.97 -3.67
CA ILE A 49 -13.43 7.87 -3.15
C ILE A 49 -14.90 8.28 -3.28
N LYS A 50 -15.69 7.41 -3.92
CA LYS A 50 -17.11 7.63 -4.23
C LYS A 50 -17.99 6.78 -3.31
N GLY A 51 -19.03 7.39 -2.74
CA GLY A 51 -20.00 6.72 -1.87
C GLY A 51 -19.62 6.74 -0.38
N ASP A 52 -20.32 5.94 0.42
CA ASP A 52 -20.22 5.97 1.87
C ASP A 52 -19.11 5.06 2.39
N TYR A 53 -18.24 5.60 3.20
CA TYR A 53 -17.17 4.87 3.87
C TYR A 53 -16.80 5.54 5.20
N VAL A 54 -16.16 4.79 6.09
CA VAL A 54 -15.60 5.31 7.33
C VAL A 54 -14.14 5.68 7.11
N TYR A 55 -13.77 6.93 7.37
CA TYR A 55 -12.37 7.36 7.35
C TYR A 55 -11.85 7.50 8.77
N LYS A 56 -10.70 6.88 9.06
CA LYS A 56 -10.09 6.84 10.38
C LYS A 56 -8.61 7.21 10.29
N GLU A 57 -8.23 8.30 10.90
CA GLU A 57 -6.82 8.63 11.12
C GLU A 57 -6.28 7.79 12.29
N TYR A 58 -5.26 6.98 12.01
CA TYR A 58 -4.68 6.14 13.05
C TYR A 58 -3.78 6.93 14.00
N ILE A 59 -3.05 7.93 13.46
CA ILE A 59 -2.32 8.93 14.26
C ILE A 59 -2.60 10.33 13.73
N LYS A 60 -2.33 11.35 14.58
CA LYS A 60 -2.36 12.74 14.13
C LYS A 60 -1.01 13.10 13.52
N ASN A 61 -0.98 13.38 12.25
CA ASN A 61 0.15 13.96 11.52
C ASN A 61 -0.42 14.83 10.40
N GLN A 62 0.08 16.06 10.26
CA GLN A 62 -0.45 17.05 9.31
C GLN A 62 0.42 17.21 8.07
N TYR A 63 1.71 16.90 8.17
CA TYR A 63 2.70 17.14 7.13
C TYR A 63 3.30 15.84 6.60
N ASP A 64 3.65 15.81 5.33
CA ASP A 64 4.38 14.70 4.73
C ASP A 64 5.75 14.53 5.41
N LEU A 65 6.18 13.29 5.60
CA LEU A 65 7.44 12.98 6.25
C LEU A 65 8.59 13.24 5.26
N GLY A 66 9.23 14.40 5.40
CA GLY A 66 10.29 14.85 4.49
C GLY A 66 11.73 14.49 4.92
N THR A 67 11.92 13.97 6.16
CA THR A 67 13.24 13.62 6.68
C THR A 67 13.26 12.23 7.29
N TYR A 68 14.44 11.59 7.31
CA TYR A 68 14.62 10.28 7.95
C TYR A 68 14.26 10.29 9.44
N LEU A 69 14.58 11.36 10.16
CA LEU A 69 14.26 11.49 11.59
C LEU A 69 12.74 11.53 11.82
N ASN A 70 12.01 12.26 11.00
CA ASN A 70 10.56 12.30 11.06
C ASN A 70 9.95 10.93 10.74
N LEU A 71 10.50 10.23 9.75
CA LEU A 71 10.07 8.88 9.38
C LEU A 71 10.29 7.89 10.53
N ILE A 72 11.45 7.90 11.16
CA ILE A 72 11.76 7.05 12.32
C ILE A 72 10.84 7.40 13.50
N SER A 73 10.67 8.69 13.81
CA SER A 73 9.79 9.13 14.89
C SER A 73 8.34 8.68 14.67
N TRP A 74 7.82 8.86 13.43
CA TRP A 74 6.50 8.40 13.02
C TRP A 74 6.37 6.88 13.18
N PHE A 75 7.35 6.12 12.71
CA PHE A 75 7.37 4.66 12.79
C PHE A 75 7.34 4.17 14.24
N LEU A 76 8.20 4.72 15.11
CA LEU A 76 8.23 4.39 16.53
C LEU A 76 6.93 4.73 17.26
N LYS A 77 6.34 5.91 16.98
CA LYS A 77 5.04 6.32 17.53
C LYS A 77 3.94 5.31 17.16
N LEU A 78 3.93 4.83 15.92
CA LEU A 78 2.97 3.83 15.46
C LEU A 78 3.20 2.48 16.14
N LEU A 79 4.45 2.01 16.24
CA LEU A 79 4.76 0.76 16.93
C LEU A 79 4.32 0.81 18.40
N ILE A 80 4.63 1.88 19.12
CA ILE A 80 4.20 2.08 20.51
C ILE A 80 2.67 2.04 20.58
N LYS A 81 1.98 2.80 19.71
CA LYS A 81 0.53 2.81 19.68
C LYS A 81 -0.05 1.42 19.42
N ILE A 82 0.49 0.68 18.46
CA ILE A 82 0.08 -0.71 18.16
C ILE A 82 0.25 -1.60 19.39
N LEU A 83 1.36 -1.49 20.11
CA LEU A 83 1.62 -2.32 21.30
C LEU A 83 0.56 -2.10 22.40
N PHE A 84 0.17 -0.86 22.66
CA PHE A 84 -0.70 -0.50 23.77
C PHE A 84 -2.18 -0.36 23.43
N THR A 85 -2.57 -0.35 22.14
CA THR A 85 -3.97 -0.23 21.74
C THR A 85 -4.48 -1.49 21.06
N ARG A 86 -5.78 -1.76 21.25
CA ARG A 86 -6.51 -2.78 20.50
C ARG A 86 -7.64 -2.12 19.74
N ASP A 87 -7.80 -2.51 18.48
CA ASP A 87 -8.89 -2.03 17.63
C ASP A 87 -9.72 -3.22 17.15
N LYS A 88 -10.90 -3.37 17.75
CA LYS A 88 -11.82 -4.49 17.45
C LYS A 88 -12.32 -4.50 16.01
N ASN A 89 -12.23 -3.37 15.29
CA ASN A 89 -12.67 -3.28 13.91
C ASN A 89 -11.86 -4.20 12.96
N PHE A 90 -10.63 -4.54 13.32
CA PHE A 90 -9.81 -5.47 12.54
C PHE A 90 -10.19 -6.93 12.76
N LYS A 91 -10.74 -7.28 13.93
CA LYS A 91 -10.94 -8.67 14.32
C LYS A 91 -11.83 -9.42 13.32
N ASN A 92 -11.28 -10.49 12.73
CA ASN A 92 -11.91 -11.37 11.75
C ASN A 92 -12.33 -10.69 10.43
N ASN A 93 -12.03 -9.39 10.24
CA ASN A 93 -12.31 -8.66 9.01
C ASN A 93 -11.12 -8.75 8.04
N TYR A 94 -11.41 -8.70 6.75
CA TYR A 94 -10.39 -8.56 5.72
C TYR A 94 -9.80 -7.16 5.77
N SER A 95 -8.48 -7.11 5.81
CA SER A 95 -7.75 -5.85 5.91
C SER A 95 -6.63 -5.81 4.88
N VAL A 96 -6.71 -4.84 4.00
CA VAL A 96 -5.87 -4.71 2.81
C VAL A 96 -4.73 -3.75 3.08
N VAL A 97 -3.52 -4.17 2.73
CA VAL A 97 -2.31 -3.33 2.62
C VAL A 97 -1.75 -3.44 1.20
N HIS A 98 -0.94 -2.48 0.79
CA HIS A 98 -0.43 -2.42 -0.58
C HIS A 98 1.06 -2.14 -0.63
N GLY A 99 1.77 -2.92 -1.45
CA GLY A 99 3.18 -2.67 -1.79
C GLY A 99 4.16 -2.95 -0.65
N ASP A 100 5.20 -2.12 -0.57
CA ASP A 100 6.44 -2.40 0.16
C ASP A 100 6.96 -1.25 1.03
N THR A 101 6.11 -0.29 1.31
CA THR A 101 6.49 0.87 2.13
C THR A 101 6.46 0.56 3.63
N LEU A 102 7.08 1.40 4.45
CA LEU A 102 7.01 1.25 5.91
C LEU A 102 5.56 1.29 6.43
N SER A 103 4.67 2.05 5.78
CA SER A 103 3.24 2.00 6.13
C SER A 103 2.61 0.64 5.86
N THR A 104 3.07 -0.10 4.85
CA THR A 104 2.63 -1.48 4.59
C THR A 104 3.02 -2.40 5.75
N LEU A 105 4.27 -2.32 6.22
CA LEU A 105 4.74 -3.10 7.37
C LEU A 105 3.97 -2.77 8.64
N VAL A 106 3.81 -1.48 8.94
CA VAL A 106 3.03 -1.02 10.11
C VAL A 106 1.58 -1.47 10.03
N GLY A 107 0.97 -1.35 8.85
CA GLY A 107 -0.39 -1.82 8.58
C GLY A 107 -0.53 -3.33 8.82
N ALA A 108 0.40 -4.12 8.33
CA ALA A 108 0.42 -5.57 8.54
C ALA A 108 0.53 -5.93 10.03
N LEU A 109 1.43 -5.27 10.76
CA LEU A 109 1.56 -5.46 12.21
C LEU A 109 0.28 -5.08 12.97
N LEU A 110 -0.34 -3.96 12.61
CA LEU A 110 -1.61 -3.51 13.19
C LEU A 110 -2.72 -4.54 12.97
N ILE A 111 -2.85 -5.04 11.75
CA ILE A 111 -3.87 -6.03 11.37
C ILE A 111 -3.66 -7.34 12.14
N LYS A 112 -2.46 -7.89 12.13
CA LYS A 112 -2.16 -9.18 12.78
C LYS A 112 -2.27 -9.09 14.29
N LYS A 113 -1.80 -8.00 14.93
CA LYS A 113 -1.98 -7.74 16.36
C LYS A 113 -3.45 -7.78 16.78
N ASN A 114 -4.33 -7.30 15.93
CA ASN A 114 -5.77 -7.21 16.19
C ASN A 114 -6.57 -8.40 15.61
N LYS A 115 -5.89 -9.48 15.20
CA LYS A 115 -6.48 -10.72 14.68
C LYS A 115 -7.33 -10.50 13.42
N GLY A 116 -6.93 -9.54 12.57
CA GLY A 116 -7.49 -9.32 11.24
C GLY A 116 -6.93 -10.33 10.22
N ARG A 117 -7.65 -10.50 9.11
CA ARG A 117 -7.19 -11.27 7.95
C ARG A 117 -6.43 -10.35 7.02
N LEU A 118 -5.12 -10.54 6.92
CA LEU A 118 -4.22 -9.66 6.15
C LEU A 118 -4.25 -10.04 4.66
N VAL A 119 -4.59 -9.07 3.82
CA VAL A 119 -4.53 -9.15 2.36
C VAL A 119 -3.43 -8.22 1.87
N LEU A 120 -2.43 -8.76 1.20
CA LEU A 120 -1.34 -8.00 0.59
C LEU A 120 -1.56 -7.87 -0.92
N LEU A 121 -1.68 -6.65 -1.41
CA LEU A 121 -1.69 -6.34 -2.85
C LEU A 121 -0.28 -6.16 -3.38
N GLU A 122 -0.06 -6.48 -4.66
CA GLU A 122 1.26 -6.50 -5.32
C GLU A 122 2.26 -7.39 -4.56
N ALA A 123 1.80 -8.56 -4.12
CA ALA A 123 2.65 -9.52 -3.45
C ALA A 123 3.65 -10.15 -4.42
N GLY A 124 4.85 -10.51 -3.93
CA GLY A 124 5.86 -11.21 -4.72
C GLY A 124 6.65 -10.34 -5.69
N LEU A 125 6.40 -9.03 -5.78
CA LEU A 125 7.33 -8.13 -6.46
C LEU A 125 8.66 -8.17 -5.72
N GLY A 126 9.69 -8.73 -6.34
CA GLY A 126 10.97 -8.95 -5.68
C GLY A 126 12.16 -8.63 -6.56
N PHE A 127 13.27 -8.32 -5.88
CA PHE A 127 14.59 -8.40 -6.46
C PHE A 127 15.32 -9.53 -5.76
N PRO A 128 16.18 -10.29 -6.45
CA PRO A 128 16.99 -11.29 -5.80
C PRO A 128 17.88 -10.65 -4.72
N GLY A 129 17.68 -11.11 -3.48
CA GLY A 129 18.43 -10.64 -2.31
C GLY A 129 17.66 -9.70 -1.38
N MET A 130 17.39 -10.18 -0.17
CA MET A 130 16.60 -9.50 0.87
C MET A 130 17.13 -8.12 1.26
N PHE A 131 18.43 -7.87 1.11
CA PHE A 131 19.08 -6.63 1.53
C PHE A 131 19.47 -5.70 0.38
N LYS A 132 19.27 -6.11 -0.88
CA LYS A 132 19.75 -5.36 -2.04
C LYS A 132 19.03 -4.02 -2.24
N HIS A 133 17.78 -3.91 -1.77
CA HIS A 133 16.98 -2.68 -1.78
C HIS A 133 16.28 -2.50 -0.44
N PHE A 134 17.08 -2.31 0.62
CA PHE A 134 16.57 -2.04 1.95
C PHE A 134 16.02 -0.58 2.02
N PRO A 135 14.85 -0.33 2.63
CA PRO A 135 14.00 -1.28 3.41
C PRO A 135 12.95 -2.06 2.61
N GLU A 136 12.74 -1.75 1.32
CA GLU A 136 11.63 -2.28 0.51
C GLU A 136 11.62 -3.80 0.44
N SER A 137 12.75 -4.44 0.12
CA SER A 137 12.86 -5.90 0.02
C SER A 137 12.57 -6.59 1.34
N PHE A 138 13.01 -6.00 2.45
CA PHE A 138 12.72 -6.47 3.79
C PHE A 138 11.21 -6.43 4.08
N VAL A 139 10.56 -5.30 3.80
CA VAL A 139 9.13 -5.14 4.00
C VAL A 139 8.34 -6.14 3.16
N ARG A 140 8.67 -6.29 1.87
CA ARG A 140 8.04 -7.26 0.97
C ARG A 140 8.07 -8.67 1.51
N TYR A 141 9.26 -9.13 1.89
CA TYR A 141 9.46 -10.48 2.41
C TYR A 141 8.63 -10.73 3.69
N TYR A 142 8.79 -9.88 4.70
CA TYR A 142 8.12 -10.11 5.98
C TYR A 142 6.62 -9.93 5.90
N VAL A 143 6.12 -8.92 5.17
CA VAL A 143 4.68 -8.74 5.01
C VAL A 143 4.06 -9.91 4.27
N ALA A 144 4.73 -10.43 3.21
CA ALA A 144 4.27 -11.64 2.51
C ALA A 144 4.19 -12.84 3.46
N LYS A 145 5.20 -13.05 4.32
CA LYS A 145 5.19 -14.13 5.32
C LYS A 145 4.04 -14.04 6.33
N PHE A 146 3.59 -12.85 6.67
CA PHE A 146 2.47 -12.63 7.61
C PHE A 146 1.10 -12.64 6.95
N SER A 147 1.03 -12.53 5.63
CA SER A 147 -0.22 -12.38 4.90
C SER A 147 -1.03 -13.68 4.86
N ASP A 148 -2.35 -13.54 5.03
CA ASP A 148 -3.29 -14.64 4.87
C ASP A 148 -3.69 -14.81 3.39
N TYR A 149 -3.70 -13.70 2.63
CA TYR A 149 -3.97 -13.65 1.19
C TYR A 149 -2.93 -12.77 0.50
N LEU A 150 -2.43 -13.25 -0.65
CA LEU A 150 -1.40 -12.60 -1.43
C LEU A 150 -1.94 -12.43 -2.86
N ILE A 151 -2.11 -11.19 -3.27
CA ILE A 151 -2.63 -10.85 -4.60
C ILE A 151 -1.45 -10.55 -5.52
N THR A 152 -1.32 -11.32 -6.59
CA THR A 152 -0.24 -11.23 -7.59
C THR A 152 -0.81 -10.96 -8.98
N ASN A 153 0.02 -10.53 -9.90
CA ASN A 153 -0.36 -10.27 -11.29
C ASN A 153 0.67 -10.81 -12.30
N GLY A 154 1.28 -11.95 -12.01
CA GLY A 154 2.17 -12.65 -12.95
C GLY A 154 3.00 -13.75 -12.32
N ASP A 155 3.48 -14.66 -13.17
CA ASP A 155 4.23 -15.85 -12.78
C ASP A 155 5.52 -15.55 -11.99
N ASP A 156 6.24 -14.49 -12.35
CA ASP A 156 7.47 -14.09 -11.65
C ASP A 156 7.20 -13.80 -10.17
N GLN A 157 6.04 -13.21 -9.86
CA GLN A 157 5.64 -12.94 -8.49
C GLN A 157 5.27 -14.21 -7.74
N ILE A 158 4.58 -15.14 -8.42
CA ILE A 158 4.22 -16.44 -7.85
C ILE A 158 5.49 -17.23 -7.54
N ASN A 159 6.42 -17.32 -8.48
CA ASN A 159 7.71 -17.99 -8.29
C ASN A 159 8.50 -17.41 -7.11
N GLN A 160 8.49 -16.07 -6.97
CA GLN A 160 9.16 -15.42 -5.85
C GLN A 160 8.50 -15.73 -4.50
N LEU A 161 7.16 -15.83 -4.45
CA LEU A 161 6.44 -16.24 -3.24
C LEU A 161 6.70 -17.69 -2.87
N ASP A 162 6.82 -18.56 -3.85
CA ASP A 162 7.19 -19.97 -3.66
C ASP A 162 8.62 -20.09 -3.10
N GLU A 163 9.59 -19.38 -3.67
CA GLU A 163 10.96 -19.30 -3.12
C GLU A 163 10.97 -18.81 -1.67
N TRP A 164 10.11 -17.85 -1.34
CA TRP A 164 9.96 -17.37 0.02
C TRP A 164 9.22 -18.34 0.92
N ASN A 165 8.63 -19.41 0.38
CA ASN A 165 7.83 -20.39 1.12
C ASN A 165 6.77 -19.71 2.00
N VAL A 166 5.92 -18.88 1.39
CA VAL A 166 4.81 -18.21 2.07
C VAL A 166 3.69 -19.22 2.37
N LYS A 167 2.93 -18.98 3.45
CA LYS A 167 1.84 -19.87 3.87
C LYS A 167 0.45 -19.36 3.49
N GLY A 168 0.37 -18.09 3.09
CA GLY A 168 -0.89 -17.45 2.72
C GLY A 168 -1.41 -17.97 1.37
N LYS A 169 -2.70 -17.79 1.14
CA LYS A 169 -3.33 -18.15 -0.13
C LYS A 169 -2.95 -17.16 -1.22
N VAL A 170 -2.24 -17.62 -2.24
CA VAL A 170 -1.91 -16.83 -3.43
C VAL A 170 -3.12 -16.76 -4.35
N ILE A 171 -3.44 -15.57 -4.84
CA ILE A 171 -4.52 -15.28 -5.79
C ILE A 171 -3.94 -14.41 -6.90
N GLU A 172 -3.95 -14.96 -8.10
CA GLU A 172 -3.52 -14.24 -9.28
C GLU A 172 -4.65 -13.38 -9.85
N ILE A 173 -4.32 -12.16 -10.27
CA ILE A 173 -5.20 -11.26 -11.00
C ILE A 173 -4.60 -10.93 -12.37
N SER A 174 -5.46 -10.65 -13.37
CA SER A 174 -5.03 -10.48 -14.76
C SER A 174 -4.20 -9.22 -15.02
N ARG A 175 -4.30 -8.19 -14.18
CA ARG A 175 -3.55 -6.94 -14.33
C ARG A 175 -3.39 -6.18 -13.01
N ASN A 176 -2.37 -5.33 -12.98
CA ASN A 176 -2.10 -4.48 -11.82
C ASN A 176 -3.19 -3.41 -11.64
N THR A 177 -3.57 -3.15 -10.40
CA THR A 177 -4.60 -2.15 -10.03
C THR A 177 -4.26 -0.70 -10.46
N ILE A 178 -3.01 -0.43 -10.85
CA ILE A 178 -2.62 0.88 -11.41
C ILE A 178 -3.39 1.20 -12.70
N TYR A 179 -3.73 0.19 -13.50
CA TYR A 179 -4.51 0.39 -14.73
C TYR A 179 -5.90 0.94 -14.44
N ASP A 180 -6.54 0.45 -13.38
CA ASP A 180 -7.86 0.92 -12.97
C ASP A 180 -7.80 2.35 -12.41
N SER A 181 -6.60 2.80 -11.99
CA SER A 181 -6.38 4.15 -11.48
C SER A 181 -6.35 5.22 -12.59
N LEU A 182 -6.16 4.82 -13.85
CA LEU A 182 -6.21 5.74 -14.98
C LEU A 182 -7.61 6.35 -15.13
N ASP A 183 -8.65 5.62 -14.76
CA ASP A 183 -10.04 6.09 -14.78
C ASP A 183 -10.32 7.19 -13.74
N LEU A 184 -9.41 7.39 -12.77
CA LEU A 184 -9.49 8.48 -11.79
C LEU A 184 -8.98 9.81 -12.35
N VAL A 185 -8.29 9.77 -13.48
CA VAL A 185 -7.68 10.94 -14.13
C VAL A 185 -8.45 11.23 -15.41
N ASN A 186 -8.96 12.46 -15.54
CA ASN A 186 -9.46 12.93 -16.82
C ASN A 186 -8.25 13.13 -17.74
N LEU A 187 -8.01 12.17 -18.62
CA LEU A 187 -7.00 12.29 -19.65
C LEU A 187 -7.55 13.23 -20.71
N GLU A 188 -7.19 14.51 -20.68
CA GLU A 188 -7.36 15.38 -21.82
C GLU A 188 -6.41 14.88 -22.92
N ASN A 189 -6.97 14.60 -24.10
CA ASN A 189 -6.16 14.27 -25.26
C ASN A 189 -5.33 15.50 -25.65
N ASP A 190 -4.10 15.58 -25.20
CA ASP A 190 -3.14 16.56 -25.69
C ASP A 190 -2.69 16.12 -27.10
N ASN A 191 -3.33 16.68 -28.12
CA ASN A 191 -2.99 16.47 -29.53
C ASN A 191 -1.66 17.09 -29.95
N SER A 192 -0.84 17.60 -29.01
CA SER A 192 0.50 18.13 -29.29
C SER A 192 1.47 16.98 -29.58
N LYS A 193 1.73 16.75 -30.86
CA LYS A 193 2.39 15.57 -31.43
C LYS A 193 3.90 15.42 -31.14
N ASN A 194 4.54 16.23 -30.32
CA ASN A 194 6.01 16.23 -30.19
C ASN A 194 6.52 16.35 -28.75
N LYS A 195 5.78 15.80 -27.76
CA LYS A 195 6.24 15.81 -26.38
C LYS A 195 6.72 14.44 -25.95
N VAL A 196 7.96 14.35 -25.45
CA VAL A 196 8.50 13.18 -24.75
C VAL A 196 8.54 13.52 -23.27
N VAL A 197 7.92 12.71 -22.43
CA VAL A 197 8.00 12.84 -20.97
C VAL A 197 9.00 11.82 -20.46
N ILE A 198 10.06 12.30 -19.83
CA ILE A 198 11.09 11.46 -19.19
C ILE A 198 10.91 11.64 -17.68
N SER A 199 10.72 10.54 -16.94
CA SER A 199 10.64 10.55 -15.48
C SER A 199 11.77 9.70 -14.88
N ILE A 200 12.72 10.35 -14.24
CA ILE A 200 13.82 9.72 -13.50
C ILE A 200 13.56 9.98 -12.02
N HIS A 201 13.27 8.94 -11.25
CA HIS A 201 12.84 9.10 -9.86
C HIS A 201 13.62 8.26 -8.83
N ARG A 202 14.62 7.48 -9.28
CA ARG A 202 15.49 6.72 -8.38
C ARG A 202 16.80 7.45 -8.18
N THR A 203 17.22 7.55 -6.93
CA THR A 203 18.44 8.27 -6.53
C THR A 203 19.68 7.68 -7.20
N GLU A 204 19.70 6.36 -7.41
CA GLU A 204 20.79 5.66 -8.10
C GLU A 204 20.94 6.14 -9.55
N ASN A 205 19.83 6.41 -10.23
CA ASN A 205 19.85 6.88 -11.63
C ASN A 205 20.14 8.38 -11.75
N ILE A 206 19.94 9.16 -10.67
CA ILE A 206 20.19 10.60 -10.67
C ILE A 206 21.66 10.90 -10.32
N ASN A 207 22.26 10.09 -9.45
CA ASN A 207 23.62 10.31 -8.93
C ASN A 207 24.72 9.58 -9.71
N SER A 208 24.38 8.76 -10.70
CA SER A 208 25.35 8.13 -11.58
C SER A 208 25.95 9.20 -12.53
N LYS A 209 27.27 9.41 -12.44
CA LYS A 209 28.00 10.31 -13.33
C LYS A 209 28.25 9.74 -14.74
N ASP A 210 27.81 8.50 -14.97
CA ASP A 210 28.09 7.73 -16.19
C ASP A 210 26.85 7.55 -17.08
N ASN A 211 25.81 8.39 -16.90
CA ASN A 211 24.63 8.41 -17.77
C ASN A 211 24.48 9.71 -18.52
#